data_c93c9573f0d46bdb03fd544b24b4586c
#
_entry.id   c93c9573f0d46bdb03fd544b24b4586c
#
_cell.length_a   1.000
_cell.length_b   1.000
_cell.length_c   1.000
_cell.angle_alpha   90.00
_cell.angle_beta   90.00
_cell.angle_gamma   90.00
#
_symmetry.space_group_name_H-M   'P 1'
#
loop_
_entity.id
_entity.type
_entity.pdbx_description
1 polymer ?
#
loop_
_entity_poly.entity_id
_entity_poly.type
_entity_poly.pdbx_seq_one_letter_code
_entity_poly.pdbx_strand_id
1 'polypeptide(L)'
;VTHELLYGLCALYLQMALAFALAYYMVEQMQPASFIASHGALGLDTFVYYSLVTLTTVGYGDIQAINPLARLLAGSEGVIGVLFIALAVARSLTLMSDSEEV
;
A
#
# COMPACT_ATOMS: atom_id res chain seq x y z
N VAL A 1 18.98 15.63 3.25
CA VAL A 1 18.09 14.54 3.68
C VAL A 1 18.84 13.63 4.64
N THR A 2 18.27 13.35 5.79
CA THR A 2 18.90 12.49 6.78
C THR A 2 18.48 11.03 6.56
N HIS A 3 19.34 10.11 7.01
CA HIS A 3 18.99 8.68 7.00
C HIS A 3 17.75 8.40 7.86
N GLU A 4 17.59 9.17 8.95
CA GLU A 4 16.43 9.02 9.83
C GLU A 4 15.13 9.33 9.09
N LEU A 5 15.11 10.39 8.27
CA LEU A 5 13.94 10.73 7.46
C LEU A 5 13.62 9.61 6.48
N LEU A 6 14.64 9.08 5.79
CA LEU A 6 14.43 8.01 4.83
C LEU A 6 13.91 6.74 5.50
N TYR A 7 14.47 6.35 6.64
CA TYR A 7 13.99 5.19 7.36
C TYR A 7 12.56 5.39 7.87
N GLY A 8 12.25 6.60 8.34
CA GLY A 8 10.90 6.94 8.79
C GLY A 8 9.88 6.84 7.66
N LEU A 9 10.22 7.33 6.48
CA LEU A 9 9.33 7.24 5.32
C LEU A 9 9.12 5.80 4.88
N CYS A 10 10.17 4.98 4.86
CA CYS A 10 10.04 3.57 4.53
C CYS A 10 9.18 2.84 5.57
N ALA A 11 9.40 3.11 6.85
CA ALA A 11 8.62 2.50 7.91
C ALA A 11 7.14 2.86 7.80
N LEU A 12 6.82 4.12 7.52
CA LEU A 12 5.45 4.58 7.35
C LEU A 12 4.79 3.90 6.15
N TYR A 13 5.52 3.79 5.04
CA TYR A 13 5.02 3.13 3.83
C TYR A 13 4.66 1.67 4.11
N LEU A 14 5.54 0.95 4.81
CA LEU A 14 5.28 -0.44 5.17
C LEU A 14 4.14 -0.59 6.16
N GLN A 15 4.00 0.36 7.10
CA GLN A 15 2.88 0.36 8.03
C GLN A 15 1.55 0.57 7.30
N MET A 16 1.52 1.40 6.28
CA MET A 16 0.33 1.57 5.45
C MET A 16 -0.04 0.26 4.76
N ALA A 17 0.96 -0.45 4.24
CA ALA A 17 0.72 -1.75 3.60
C ALA A 17 0.10 -2.75 4.60
N LEU A 18 0.62 -2.80 5.82
CA LEU A 18 0.10 -3.70 6.84
C LEU A 18 -1.32 -3.31 7.27
N ALA A 19 -1.58 -2.01 7.41
CA ALA A 19 -2.92 -1.54 7.78
C ALA A 19 -3.95 -1.92 6.73
N PHE A 20 -3.63 -1.73 5.45
CA PHE A 20 -4.53 -2.14 4.38
C PHE A 20 -4.69 -3.66 4.31
N ALA A 21 -3.61 -4.41 4.56
CA ALA A 21 -3.70 -5.88 4.60
C ALA A 21 -4.70 -6.36 5.65
N LEU A 22 -4.66 -5.76 6.83
CA LEU A 22 -5.62 -6.07 7.90
C LEU A 22 -7.04 -5.68 7.49
N ALA A 23 -7.20 -4.53 6.85
CA ALA A 23 -8.52 -4.09 6.38
C ALA A 23 -9.08 -5.08 5.35
N TYR A 24 -8.28 -5.54 4.41
CA TYR A 24 -8.72 -6.53 3.42
C TYR A 24 -9.10 -7.84 4.07
N TYR A 25 -8.30 -8.29 5.02
CA TYR A 25 -8.59 -9.52 5.75
C TYR A 25 -9.93 -9.41 6.48
N MET A 26 -10.17 -8.28 7.14
CA MET A 26 -11.43 -8.03 7.83
C MET A 26 -12.62 -7.99 6.88
N VAL A 27 -12.46 -7.36 5.72
CA VAL A 27 -13.53 -7.31 4.71
C VAL A 27 -13.87 -8.73 4.24
N GLU A 28 -12.88 -9.56 3.99
CA GLU A 28 -13.12 -10.94 3.56
C GLU A 28 -13.82 -11.75 4.66
N GLN A 29 -13.48 -11.52 5.93
CA GLN A 29 -14.13 -12.20 7.05
C GLN A 29 -15.58 -11.76 7.22
N MET A 30 -15.87 -10.48 7.03
CA MET A 30 -17.23 -9.94 7.18
C MET A 30 -18.11 -10.24 5.97
N GLN A 31 -17.53 -10.22 4.78
CA GLN A 31 -18.24 -10.48 3.52
C GLN A 31 -17.42 -11.50 2.72
N PRO A 32 -17.61 -12.81 2.99
CA PRO A 32 -16.89 -13.84 2.26
C PRO A 32 -17.05 -13.69 0.73
N ALA A 33 -16.03 -14.09 0.00
CA ALA A 33 -15.95 -13.92 -1.46
C ALA A 33 -15.86 -12.47 -1.92
N SER A 34 -15.30 -11.59 -1.06
CA SER A 34 -14.96 -10.23 -1.47
C SER A 34 -13.74 -10.19 -2.38
N PHE A 35 -12.90 -11.23 -2.31
CA PHE A 35 -11.68 -11.35 -3.12
C PHE A 35 -11.64 -12.72 -3.76
N ILE A 36 -10.96 -12.80 -4.92
CA ILE A 36 -10.66 -14.05 -5.61
C ILE A 36 -9.15 -14.16 -5.75
N ALA A 37 -8.60 -15.33 -5.41
CA ALA A 37 -7.19 -15.64 -5.60
C ALA A 37 -7.05 -16.76 -6.59
N SER A 38 -6.05 -16.67 -7.47
CA SER A 38 -5.76 -17.72 -8.46
C SER A 38 -5.23 -18.98 -7.79
N HIS A 39 -4.52 -18.84 -6.68
CA HIS A 39 -3.90 -19.95 -5.97
C HIS A 39 -4.05 -19.76 -4.45
N GLY A 40 -4.33 -20.84 -3.76
CA GLY A 40 -4.28 -20.89 -2.32
C GLY A 40 -5.45 -20.22 -1.61
N ALA A 41 -5.36 -20.20 -0.31
CA ALA A 41 -6.39 -19.62 0.56
C ALA A 41 -6.15 -18.12 0.76
N LEU A 42 -7.20 -17.39 1.13
CA LEU A 42 -7.14 -15.96 1.42
C LEU A 42 -6.82 -15.74 2.91
N GLY A 43 -5.59 -16.03 3.29
CA GLY A 43 -5.10 -15.77 4.64
C GLY A 43 -4.49 -14.39 4.78
N LEU A 44 -4.08 -14.04 5.99
CA LEU A 44 -3.47 -12.73 6.24
C LEU A 44 -2.20 -12.53 5.42
N ASP A 45 -1.38 -13.55 5.28
CA ASP A 45 -0.17 -13.51 4.46
C ASP A 45 -0.48 -13.15 3.01
N THR A 46 -1.57 -13.70 2.48
CA THR A 46 -2.02 -13.41 1.12
C THR A 46 -2.40 -11.93 0.98
N PHE A 47 -3.08 -11.39 1.99
CA PHE A 47 -3.48 -9.99 1.96
C PHE A 47 -2.31 -9.02 2.19
N VAL A 48 -1.28 -9.43 2.94
CA VAL A 48 -0.06 -8.64 3.03
C VAL A 48 0.59 -8.53 1.66
N TYR A 49 0.70 -9.64 0.95
CA TYR A 49 1.21 -9.66 -0.42
C TYR A 49 0.35 -8.79 -1.34
N TYR A 50 -0.97 -8.96 -1.28
CA TYR A 50 -1.90 -8.19 -2.11
C TYR A 50 -1.77 -6.69 -1.84
N SER A 51 -1.67 -6.31 -0.57
CA SER A 51 -1.50 -4.92 -0.19
C SER A 51 -0.20 -4.34 -0.75
N LEU A 52 0.91 -5.09 -0.65
CA LEU A 52 2.18 -4.63 -1.17
C LEU A 52 2.14 -4.42 -2.68
N VAL A 53 1.57 -5.35 -3.44
CA VAL A 53 1.51 -5.19 -4.90
C VAL A 53 0.53 -4.11 -5.32
N THR A 54 -0.47 -3.81 -4.50
CA THR A 54 -1.43 -2.74 -4.78
C THR A 54 -0.82 -1.38 -4.45
N LEU A 55 -0.20 -1.25 -3.28
CA LEU A 55 0.41 0.00 -2.83
C LEU A 55 1.54 0.43 -3.78
N THR A 56 2.32 -0.53 -4.25
CA THR A 56 3.44 -0.27 -5.15
C THR A 56 3.05 -0.21 -6.64
N THR A 57 1.77 -0.34 -6.93
CA THR A 57 1.20 -0.29 -8.28
C THR A 57 1.63 -1.42 -9.21
N VAL A 58 2.15 -2.53 -8.67
CA VAL A 58 2.53 -3.69 -9.49
C VAL A 58 1.29 -4.38 -10.06
N GLY A 59 0.34 -4.74 -9.19
CA GLY A 59 -0.95 -5.25 -9.61
C GLY A 59 -0.89 -6.48 -10.51
N TYR A 60 -0.28 -7.57 -10.03
CA TYR A 60 -0.17 -8.78 -10.85
C TYR A 60 -1.51 -9.37 -11.30
N GLY A 61 -2.58 -9.13 -10.53
CA GLY A 61 -3.91 -9.63 -10.91
C GLY A 61 -4.19 -11.07 -10.47
N ASP A 62 -3.28 -11.69 -9.75
CA ASP A 62 -3.49 -13.04 -9.19
C ASP A 62 -4.46 -13.04 -8.02
N ILE A 63 -4.65 -11.89 -7.38
CA ILE A 63 -5.68 -11.67 -6.37
C ILE A 63 -6.46 -10.45 -6.81
N GLN A 64 -7.79 -10.56 -6.80
CA GLN A 64 -8.67 -9.48 -7.28
C GLN A 64 -9.76 -9.18 -6.27
N ALA A 65 -10.01 -7.91 -6.06
CA ALA A 65 -11.16 -7.43 -5.30
C ALA A 65 -12.39 -7.46 -6.21
N ILE A 66 -13.50 -8.04 -5.73
CA ILE A 66 -14.68 -8.20 -6.57
C ILE A 66 -15.92 -7.49 -6.07
N ASN A 67 -16.08 -7.29 -4.74
CA ASN A 67 -17.24 -6.53 -4.28
C ASN A 67 -16.91 -5.02 -4.22
N PRO A 68 -17.94 -4.16 -4.18
CA PRO A 68 -17.69 -2.71 -4.21
C PRO A 68 -16.81 -2.19 -3.08
N LEU A 69 -16.98 -2.70 -1.86
CA LEU A 69 -16.18 -2.25 -0.72
C LEU A 69 -14.70 -2.62 -0.89
N ALA A 70 -14.43 -3.87 -1.28
CA ALA A 70 -13.07 -4.33 -1.51
C ALA A 70 -12.40 -3.55 -2.64
N ARG A 71 -13.15 -3.28 -3.71
CA ARG A 71 -12.63 -2.51 -4.84
C ARG A 71 -12.30 -1.06 -4.48
N LEU A 72 -13.17 -0.43 -3.67
CA LEU A 72 -12.91 0.95 -3.22
C LEU A 72 -11.70 1.00 -2.31
N LEU A 73 -11.54 0.03 -1.40
CA LEU A 73 -10.37 -0.04 -0.55
C LEU A 73 -9.10 -0.20 -1.38
N ALA A 74 -9.11 -1.11 -2.35
CA ALA A 74 -7.95 -1.35 -3.20
C ALA A 74 -7.60 -0.12 -4.03
N GLY A 75 -8.60 0.54 -4.60
CA GLY A 75 -8.39 1.77 -5.34
C GLY A 75 -7.83 2.88 -4.46
N SER A 76 -8.34 3.00 -3.24
CA SER A 76 -7.84 3.98 -2.28
C SER A 76 -6.38 3.73 -1.92
N GLU A 77 -6.02 2.48 -1.71
CA GLU A 77 -4.63 2.13 -1.42
C GLU A 77 -3.72 2.50 -2.59
N GLY A 78 -4.14 2.22 -3.82
CA GLY A 78 -3.37 2.58 -5.00
C GLY A 78 -3.12 4.08 -5.09
N VAL A 79 -4.15 4.89 -4.85
CA VAL A 79 -4.03 6.35 -4.86
C VAL A 79 -3.09 6.82 -3.75
N ILE A 80 -3.28 6.31 -2.53
CA ILE A 80 -2.45 6.68 -1.39
C ILE A 80 -0.98 6.32 -1.65
N GLY A 81 -0.73 5.15 -2.23
CA GLY A 81 0.63 4.72 -2.54
C GLY A 81 1.33 5.65 -3.51
N VAL A 82 0.66 6.02 -4.59
CA VAL A 82 1.22 6.94 -5.58
C VAL A 82 1.45 8.32 -4.98
N LEU A 83 0.47 8.85 -4.25
CA LEU A 83 0.59 10.17 -3.62
C LEU A 83 1.70 10.18 -2.57
N PHE A 84 1.83 9.11 -1.79
CA PHE A 84 2.90 9.02 -0.79
C PHE A 84 4.27 9.11 -1.45
N ILE A 85 4.49 8.31 -2.50
CA ILE A 85 5.78 8.32 -3.21
C ILE A 85 6.06 9.69 -3.80
N ALA A 86 5.06 10.29 -4.46
CA ALA A 86 5.23 11.59 -5.09
C ALA A 86 5.57 12.68 -4.06
N LEU A 87 4.84 12.70 -2.94
CA LEU A 87 5.07 13.70 -1.89
C LEU A 87 6.40 13.46 -1.17
N ALA A 88 6.76 12.20 -0.94
CA ALA A 88 8.04 11.87 -0.29
C ALA A 88 9.22 12.30 -1.15
N VAL A 89 9.16 12.05 -2.46
CA VAL A 89 10.22 12.46 -3.39
C VAL A 89 10.28 13.99 -3.46
N ALA A 90 9.13 14.65 -3.61
CA ALA A 90 9.08 16.11 -3.69
C ALA A 90 9.65 16.76 -2.43
N ARG A 91 9.28 16.24 -1.26
CA ARG A 91 9.77 16.78 0.02
C ARG A 91 11.27 16.54 0.16
N SER A 92 11.75 15.36 -0.23
CA SER A 92 13.18 15.03 -0.18
C SER A 92 13.99 15.96 -1.08
N LEU A 93 13.50 16.25 -2.29
CA LEU A 93 14.17 17.15 -3.20
C LEU A 93 14.19 18.58 -2.66
N THR A 94 13.11 19.04 -2.05
CA THR A 94 13.04 20.37 -1.42
C THR A 94 14.06 20.49 -0.29
N LEU A 95 14.16 19.48 0.55
CA LEU A 95 15.12 19.49 1.65
C LEU A 95 16.56 19.46 1.16
N MET A 96 16.84 18.72 0.10
CA MET A 96 18.16 18.68 -0.51
C MET A 96 18.53 20.06 -1.10
N SER A 97 17.60 20.71 -1.77
CA SER A 97 17.81 22.03 -2.35
C SER A 97 18.08 23.06 -1.24
N ASP A 98 17.28 23.04 -0.17
CA ASP A 98 17.48 23.95 0.96
C ASP A 98 18.85 23.75 1.61
N SER A 99 19.30 22.49 1.72
CA SER A 99 20.61 22.16 2.26
C SER A 99 21.74 22.70 1.40
N GLU A 100 21.58 22.66 0.08
CA GLU A 100 22.60 23.16 -0.85
C GLU A 100 22.72 24.68 -0.84
N GLU A 101 21.64 25.40 -0.53
CA GLU A 101 21.64 26.85 -0.49
C GLU A 101 22.36 27.41 0.74
N VAL A 102 22.64 26.59 1.74
CA VAL A 102 23.36 27.01 2.93
C VAL A 102 24.86 26.86 2.73
#